data_17313a02ce253fb4ca088b8223d775e7
#
_entry.id   17313a02ce253fb4ca088b8223d775e7
#
_cell.length_a   1.000
_cell.length_b   1.000
_cell.length_c   1.000
_cell.angle_alpha   90.00
_cell.angle_beta   90.00
_cell.angle_gamma   90.00
#
_symmetry.space_group_name_H-M   'P 1'
#
loop_
_entity.id
_entity.type
_entity.pdbx_description
1 polymer ?
#
loop_
_entity_poly.entity_id
_entity_poly.type
_entity_poly.pdbx_seq_one_letter_code
_entity_poly.pdbx_strand_id
1 'polypeptide(L)'
;CSEVLAHQAESRVGDVLHRGEEYGAWAQVYIFNLHNLSGFVRKSTEKSLPLHTLIQKEMMKHSISDFEIMAPVGSRESLAAAIQAGADSIYFGIENLNMRARSANTFTIDDLREIARTCDEHGMKSYLTVNTIIYDHDIPLMRTIVDAAKAAGISAVIAADVAVMSYARQIGQEVHLS
;
A
#
# COMPACT_ATOMS: atom_id res chain seq x y z
N CYS A 1 26.23 4.02 -12.91
CA CYS A 1 24.76 3.99 -13.11
C CYS A 1 24.02 3.50 -11.86
N SER A 2 24.50 2.44 -11.21
CA SER A 2 23.84 1.86 -10.01
C SER A 2 23.81 2.78 -8.80
N GLU A 3 24.89 3.50 -8.53
CA GLU A 3 24.95 4.47 -7.42
C GLU A 3 24.02 5.67 -7.64
N VAL A 4 23.85 6.09 -8.88
CA VAL A 4 22.93 7.18 -9.23
C VAL A 4 21.46 6.76 -9.03
N LEU A 5 21.11 5.52 -9.36
CA LEU A 5 19.74 5.01 -9.17
C LEU A 5 19.42 4.78 -7.69
N ALA A 6 20.36 4.26 -6.89
CA ALA A 6 20.20 4.13 -5.45
C ALA A 6 20.06 5.51 -4.77
N HIS A 7 20.90 6.47 -5.14
CA HIS A 7 20.85 7.83 -4.63
C HIS A 7 19.53 8.55 -5.04
N GLN A 8 19.02 8.30 -6.25
CA GLN A 8 17.73 8.86 -6.69
C GLN A 8 16.55 8.25 -5.96
N ALA A 9 16.59 6.93 -5.64
CA ALA A 9 15.56 6.29 -4.83
C ALA A 9 15.57 6.81 -3.39
N GLU A 10 16.75 6.92 -2.78
CA GLU A 10 16.92 7.52 -1.45
C GLU A 10 16.48 8.99 -1.43
N SER A 11 16.77 9.75 -2.47
CA SER A 11 16.33 11.15 -2.62
C SER A 11 14.81 11.25 -2.70
N ARG A 12 14.15 10.42 -3.53
CA ARG A 12 12.67 10.40 -3.59
C ARG A 12 12.04 10.03 -2.25
N VAL A 13 12.55 9.01 -1.58
CA VAL A 13 12.07 8.63 -0.23
C VAL A 13 12.30 9.74 0.77
N GLY A 14 13.49 10.37 0.75
CA GLY A 14 13.83 11.52 1.59
C GLY A 14 12.92 12.72 1.33
N ASP A 15 12.62 13.03 0.07
CA ASP A 15 11.72 14.12 -0.31
C ASP A 15 10.29 13.88 0.17
N VAL A 16 9.79 12.63 0.04
CA VAL A 16 8.45 12.24 0.54
C VAL A 16 8.38 12.35 2.05
N LEU A 17 9.41 11.88 2.77
CA LEU A 17 9.47 11.97 4.22
C LEU A 17 9.53 13.42 4.70
N HIS A 18 10.41 14.23 4.09
CA HIS A 18 10.58 15.63 4.46
C HIS A 18 9.32 16.45 4.24
N ARG A 19 8.65 16.29 3.09
CA ARG A 19 7.36 16.94 2.82
C ARG A 19 6.25 16.42 3.75
N GLY A 20 6.25 15.11 4.08
CA GLY A 20 5.33 14.54 5.04
C GLY A 20 5.46 15.13 6.44
N GLU A 21 6.69 15.40 6.89
CA GLU A 21 6.95 16.09 8.17
C GLU A 21 6.46 17.54 8.17
N GLU A 22 6.64 18.24 7.06
CA GLU A 22 6.20 19.63 6.90
C GLU A 22 4.67 19.78 7.02
N TYR A 23 3.93 18.74 6.60
CA TYR A 23 2.46 18.67 6.71
C TYR A 23 1.96 17.90 7.94
N GLY A 24 2.84 17.52 8.88
CA GLY A 24 2.48 16.79 10.09
C GLY A 24 2.01 15.35 9.87
N ALA A 25 2.24 14.80 8.68
CA ALA A 25 1.91 13.42 8.35
C ALA A 25 3.11 12.51 8.65
N TRP A 26 3.00 11.62 9.65
CA TRP A 26 3.96 10.55 9.88
C TRP A 26 3.82 9.51 8.77
N ALA A 27 4.59 9.68 7.70
CA ALA A 27 4.62 8.73 6.60
C ALA A 27 5.50 7.53 6.99
N GLN A 28 4.90 6.37 7.23
CA GLN A 28 5.62 5.11 7.12
C GLN A 28 5.68 4.75 5.64
N VAL A 29 6.85 4.88 5.03
CA VAL A 29 7.07 4.51 3.64
C VAL A 29 7.38 3.03 3.59
N TYR A 30 6.51 2.25 2.94
CA TYR A 30 6.78 0.86 2.61
C TYR A 30 7.20 0.79 1.15
N ILE A 31 8.39 0.23 0.91
CA ILE A 31 8.86 -0.06 -0.44
C ILE A 31 8.43 -1.49 -0.76
N PHE A 32 7.45 -1.65 -1.63
CA PHE A 32 7.03 -2.95 -2.13
C PHE A 32 7.73 -3.26 -3.46
N ASN A 33 8.44 -4.37 -3.51
CA ASN A 33 8.94 -4.93 -4.75
C ASN A 33 7.92 -5.96 -5.26
N LEU A 34 7.11 -5.57 -6.25
CA LEU A 34 5.97 -6.35 -6.74
C LEU A 34 6.35 -7.58 -7.59
N HIS A 35 7.62 -7.81 -7.92
CA HIS A 35 7.93 -8.81 -8.96
C HIS A 35 8.81 -10.00 -8.57
N ASN A 36 9.33 -10.20 -7.36
CA ASN A 36 10.27 -11.30 -7.14
C ASN A 36 10.36 -11.95 -5.75
N LEU A 37 9.26 -12.21 -5.07
CA LEU A 37 9.27 -13.14 -3.92
C LEU A 37 9.40 -14.62 -4.36
N SER A 38 9.03 -14.97 -5.59
CA SER A 38 9.13 -16.35 -6.11
C SER A 38 10.56 -16.78 -6.50
N GLY A 39 11.46 -15.83 -6.74
CA GLY A 39 12.87 -16.11 -7.08
C GLY A 39 13.78 -16.35 -5.88
N PHE A 40 13.41 -15.88 -4.70
CA PHE A 40 14.28 -15.91 -3.52
C PHE A 40 14.43 -17.29 -2.88
N VAL A 41 13.45 -18.18 -3.05
CA VAL A 41 13.44 -19.52 -2.42
C VAL A 41 14.22 -20.58 -3.20
N ARG A 42 14.64 -20.34 -4.44
CA ARG A 42 15.16 -21.38 -5.33
C ARG A 42 16.66 -21.46 -5.54
N LYS A 43 17.50 -20.58 -4.94
CA LYS A 43 18.97 -20.61 -5.10
C LYS A 43 19.74 -20.61 -3.80
N SER A 44 19.54 -21.65 -3.01
CA SER A 44 20.29 -21.88 -1.75
C SER A 44 21.53 -22.78 -1.93
N THR A 45 22.18 -22.78 -3.08
CA THR A 45 23.38 -23.61 -3.34
C THR A 45 24.60 -22.86 -3.85
N GLU A 46 24.59 -21.54 -3.95
CA GLU A 46 25.80 -20.77 -4.20
C GLU A 46 26.35 -20.17 -2.91
N LYS A 47 27.69 -20.30 -2.75
CA LYS A 47 28.50 -19.86 -1.61
C LYS A 47 28.02 -18.55 -0.99
N SER A 48 27.83 -18.56 0.31
CA SER A 48 27.29 -17.50 1.17
C SER A 48 27.91 -16.13 0.92
N LEU A 49 27.36 -15.36 0.01
CA LEU A 49 27.57 -13.92 -0.05
C LEU A 49 26.83 -13.27 1.12
N PRO A 50 27.41 -12.27 1.79
CA PRO A 50 26.70 -11.51 2.81
C PRO A 50 25.37 -10.97 2.29
N LEU A 51 24.32 -11.00 3.12
CA LEU A 51 22.95 -10.62 2.74
C LEU A 51 22.90 -9.23 2.09
N HIS A 52 23.70 -8.26 2.57
CA HIS A 52 23.78 -6.92 1.98
C HIS A 52 24.28 -6.94 0.52
N THR A 53 25.23 -7.85 0.18
CA THR A 53 25.77 -7.98 -1.18
C THR A 53 24.72 -8.62 -2.13
N LEU A 54 23.90 -9.54 -1.62
CA LEU A 54 22.81 -10.14 -2.36
C LEU A 54 21.72 -9.10 -2.62
N ILE A 55 21.37 -8.30 -1.61
CA ILE A 55 20.40 -7.20 -1.74
C ILE A 55 20.90 -6.15 -2.73
N GLN A 56 22.16 -5.72 -2.64
CA GLN A 56 22.73 -4.77 -3.60
C GLN A 56 22.77 -5.30 -5.03
N LYS A 57 23.12 -6.59 -5.22
CA LYS A 57 23.17 -7.23 -6.54
C LYS A 57 21.77 -7.36 -7.15
N GLU A 58 20.74 -7.58 -6.35
CA GLU A 58 19.35 -7.65 -6.81
C GLU A 58 18.81 -6.25 -7.10
N MET A 59 19.06 -5.26 -6.23
CA MET A 59 18.66 -3.86 -6.45
C MET A 59 19.27 -3.25 -7.73
N MET A 60 20.48 -3.66 -8.14
CA MET A 60 21.11 -3.18 -9.38
C MET A 60 20.41 -3.67 -10.66
N LYS A 61 19.47 -4.59 -10.58
CA LYS A 61 18.69 -5.08 -11.73
C LYS A 61 17.39 -4.32 -11.95
N HIS A 62 17.00 -3.49 -10.99
CA HIS A 62 15.71 -2.81 -10.98
C HIS A 62 15.84 -1.34 -11.34
N SER A 63 14.86 -0.84 -12.09
CA SER A 63 14.66 0.59 -12.32
C SER A 63 13.92 1.21 -11.14
N ILE A 64 14.00 2.53 -10.97
CA ILE A 64 13.17 3.28 -10.01
C ILE A 64 11.67 3.02 -10.25
N SER A 65 11.27 2.85 -11.50
CA SER A 65 9.89 2.52 -11.88
C SER A 65 9.38 1.16 -11.40
N ASP A 66 10.30 0.28 -10.93
CA ASP A 66 9.93 -1.02 -10.37
C ASP A 66 9.54 -0.94 -8.87
N PHE A 67 9.69 0.23 -8.28
CA PHE A 67 9.36 0.49 -6.87
C PHE A 67 8.14 1.40 -6.77
N GLU A 68 7.25 1.07 -5.83
CA GLU A 68 6.06 1.84 -5.51
C GLU A 68 6.20 2.45 -4.12
N ILE A 69 6.12 3.78 -4.02
CA ILE A 69 6.11 4.51 -2.75
C ILE A 69 4.67 4.59 -2.28
N MET A 70 4.36 3.87 -1.20
CA MET A 70 3.02 3.79 -0.64
C MET A 70 2.91 4.59 0.66
N ALA A 71 2.03 5.59 0.70
CA ALA A 71 1.82 6.47 1.83
C ALA A 71 0.60 6.08 2.68
N PRO A 72 0.69 6.12 4.04
CA PRO A 72 -0.46 5.94 4.90
C PRO A 72 -1.35 7.18 4.90
N VAL A 73 -2.66 7.00 4.73
CA VAL A 73 -3.63 8.09 4.72
C VAL A 73 -4.74 7.80 5.73
N GLY A 74 -5.00 8.76 6.62
CA GLY A 74 -6.05 8.65 7.65
C GLY A 74 -7.01 9.83 7.65
N SER A 75 -6.72 10.89 6.85
CA SER A 75 -7.56 12.09 6.75
C SER A 75 -7.39 12.73 5.36
N ARG A 76 -8.22 13.72 5.04
CA ARG A 76 -8.12 14.48 3.78
C ARG A 76 -6.81 15.27 3.70
N GLU A 77 -6.32 15.77 4.83
CA GLU A 77 -5.05 16.49 4.93
C GLU A 77 -3.87 15.55 4.61
N SER A 78 -3.88 14.33 5.17
CA SER A 78 -2.83 13.35 4.87
C SER A 78 -2.90 12.83 3.43
N LEU A 79 -4.09 12.78 2.81
CA LEU A 79 -4.25 12.50 1.39
C LEU A 79 -3.61 13.59 0.53
N ALA A 80 -3.91 14.87 0.84
CA ALA A 80 -3.30 16.00 0.15
C ALA A 80 -1.77 16.02 0.30
N ALA A 81 -1.26 15.72 1.51
CA ALA A 81 0.17 15.61 1.77
C ALA A 81 0.82 14.47 0.95
N ALA A 82 0.19 13.30 0.87
CA ALA A 82 0.68 12.17 0.06
C ALA A 82 0.77 12.53 -1.43
N ILE A 83 -0.24 13.21 -1.96
CA ILE A 83 -0.25 13.71 -3.35
C ILE A 83 0.90 14.70 -3.58
N GLN A 84 1.06 15.69 -2.70
CA GLN A 84 2.12 16.72 -2.83
C GLN A 84 3.52 16.11 -2.67
N ALA A 85 3.66 15.08 -1.85
CA ALA A 85 4.91 14.35 -1.67
C ALA A 85 5.27 13.46 -2.89
N GLY A 86 4.33 13.23 -3.81
CA GLY A 86 4.55 12.41 -5.00
C GLY A 86 4.58 10.91 -4.69
N ALA A 87 3.74 10.46 -3.75
CA ALA A 87 3.54 9.03 -3.50
C ALA A 87 2.92 8.36 -4.76
N ASP A 88 3.30 7.10 -5.01
CA ASP A 88 2.77 6.31 -6.13
C ASP A 88 1.44 5.64 -5.77
N SER A 89 1.21 5.45 -4.47
CA SER A 89 -0.02 4.86 -3.94
C SER A 89 -0.30 5.31 -2.51
N ILE A 90 -1.54 5.08 -2.08
CA ILE A 90 -1.95 5.28 -0.70
C ILE A 90 -2.58 4.02 -0.13
N TYR A 91 -2.51 3.85 1.19
CA TYR A 91 -3.33 2.89 1.91
C TYR A 91 -4.07 3.56 3.06
N PHE A 92 -5.32 3.15 3.26
CA PHE A 92 -6.21 3.73 4.26
C PHE A 92 -7.22 2.70 4.77
N GLY A 93 -7.82 2.97 5.92
CA GLY A 93 -8.89 2.15 6.49
C GLY A 93 -10.18 2.94 6.61
N ILE A 94 -11.30 2.22 6.59
CA ILE A 94 -12.63 2.75 6.89
C ILE A 94 -13.27 1.90 7.98
N GLU A 95 -14.23 2.47 8.71
CA GLU A 95 -14.99 1.79 9.75
C GLU A 95 -14.10 1.02 10.75
N ASN A 96 -14.61 -0.04 11.35
CA ASN A 96 -13.95 -0.79 12.41
C ASN A 96 -13.17 -2.03 11.96
N LEU A 97 -13.15 -2.35 10.65
CA LEU A 97 -12.49 -3.56 10.12
C LEU A 97 -11.04 -3.33 9.68
N ASN A 98 -10.36 -2.38 10.30
CA ASN A 98 -8.94 -2.15 10.10
C ASN A 98 -8.21 -1.97 11.42
N MET A 99 -6.93 -2.30 11.48
CA MET A 99 -6.12 -2.21 12.71
C MET A 99 -5.93 -0.78 13.23
N ARG A 100 -6.31 0.24 12.47
CA ARG A 100 -6.22 1.67 12.82
C ARG A 100 -7.55 2.28 13.25
N ALA A 101 -8.59 1.49 13.49
CA ALA A 101 -9.96 1.93 13.84
C ALA A 101 -10.07 2.87 15.06
N ARG A 102 -8.99 3.08 15.81
CA ARG A 102 -8.94 3.97 16.98
C ARG A 102 -8.52 5.42 16.68
N SER A 103 -8.23 5.77 15.41
CA SER A 103 -7.90 7.16 15.06
C SER A 103 -9.19 7.98 14.89
N ALA A 104 -9.18 9.22 15.41
CA ALA A 104 -10.36 10.09 15.51
C ALA A 104 -10.91 10.59 14.15
N ASN A 105 -10.20 10.39 13.04
CA ASN A 105 -10.55 10.84 11.70
C ASN A 105 -10.46 9.66 10.72
N THR A 106 -11.43 8.74 10.78
CA THR A 106 -11.52 7.63 9.82
C THR A 106 -12.43 8.01 8.67
N PHE A 107 -12.03 7.62 7.47
CA PHE A 107 -12.92 7.69 6.31
C PHE A 107 -14.10 6.74 6.46
N THR A 108 -15.18 7.07 5.78
CA THR A 108 -16.41 6.29 5.71
C THR A 108 -16.52 5.57 4.36
N ILE A 109 -17.50 4.68 4.23
CA ILE A 109 -17.83 4.05 2.95
C ILE A 109 -18.18 5.09 1.87
N ASP A 110 -18.81 6.18 2.26
CA ASP A 110 -19.20 7.25 1.31
C ASP A 110 -17.99 8.01 0.74
N ASP A 111 -16.88 8.07 1.47
CA ASP A 111 -15.65 8.72 1.02
C ASP A 111 -14.88 7.91 -0.04
N LEU A 112 -15.14 6.60 -0.16
CA LEU A 112 -14.38 5.69 -1.04
C LEU A 112 -14.33 6.18 -2.50
N ARG A 113 -15.47 6.62 -3.03
CA ARG A 113 -15.56 7.07 -4.42
C ARG A 113 -14.76 8.35 -4.66
N GLU A 114 -14.77 9.27 -3.71
CA GLU A 114 -14.00 10.52 -3.79
C GLU A 114 -12.51 10.21 -3.71
N ILE A 115 -12.08 9.35 -2.78
CA ILE A 115 -10.68 8.94 -2.62
C ILE A 115 -10.19 8.25 -3.89
N ALA A 116 -10.93 7.26 -4.41
CA ALA A 116 -10.56 6.54 -5.62
C ALA A 116 -10.40 7.50 -6.81
N ARG A 117 -11.37 8.40 -7.02
CA ARG A 117 -11.32 9.41 -8.08
C ARG A 117 -10.11 10.34 -7.91
N THR A 118 -9.87 10.84 -6.71
CA THR A 118 -8.73 11.73 -6.44
C THR A 118 -7.40 11.02 -6.71
N CYS A 119 -7.26 9.76 -6.35
CA CYS A 119 -6.07 8.97 -6.67
C CYS A 119 -5.89 8.80 -8.18
N ASP A 120 -6.96 8.44 -8.89
CA ASP A 120 -6.94 8.25 -10.35
C ASP A 120 -6.56 9.53 -11.10
N GLU A 121 -7.12 10.69 -10.69
CA GLU A 121 -6.79 12.02 -11.24
C GLU A 121 -5.29 12.36 -11.10
N HIS A 122 -4.60 11.80 -10.10
CA HIS A 122 -3.18 12.01 -9.85
C HIS A 122 -2.30 10.82 -10.28
N GLY A 123 -2.86 9.82 -10.96
CA GLY A 123 -2.16 8.62 -11.41
C GLY A 123 -1.66 7.72 -10.26
N MET A 124 -2.30 7.81 -9.10
CA MET A 124 -1.96 7.06 -7.88
C MET A 124 -2.88 5.85 -7.73
N LYS A 125 -2.36 4.78 -7.11
CA LYS A 125 -3.20 3.65 -6.69
C LYS A 125 -3.77 3.88 -5.30
N SER A 126 -4.95 3.29 -5.05
CA SER A 126 -5.62 3.33 -3.75
C SER A 126 -5.79 1.93 -3.19
N TYR A 127 -5.40 1.72 -1.93
CA TYR A 127 -5.49 0.43 -1.25
C TYR A 127 -6.31 0.56 0.03
N LEU A 128 -7.39 -0.22 0.11
CA LEU A 128 -8.25 -0.25 1.30
C LEU A 128 -7.80 -1.36 2.24
N THR A 129 -7.50 -1.02 3.50
CA THR A 129 -7.15 -2.01 4.52
C THR A 129 -8.40 -2.62 5.17
N VAL A 130 -8.53 -3.95 5.04
CA VAL A 130 -9.50 -4.80 5.76
C VAL A 130 -8.68 -5.94 6.38
N ASN A 131 -7.79 -5.58 7.29
CA ASN A 131 -6.72 -6.46 7.78
C ASN A 131 -6.87 -6.88 9.25
N THR A 132 -8.09 -6.85 9.77
CA THR A 132 -8.44 -7.46 11.06
C THR A 132 -8.89 -8.91 10.89
N ILE A 133 -8.93 -9.65 11.98
CA ILE A 133 -9.58 -10.98 12.02
C ILE A 133 -11.09 -10.75 11.88
N ILE A 134 -11.74 -11.54 11.02
CA ILE A 134 -13.17 -11.46 10.74
C ILE A 134 -13.91 -12.56 11.49
N TYR A 135 -14.83 -12.16 12.35
CA TYR A 135 -15.75 -13.07 13.02
C TYR A 135 -17.08 -13.17 12.27
N ASP A 136 -17.89 -14.17 12.60
CA ASP A 136 -19.18 -14.43 11.90
C ASP A 136 -20.08 -13.19 11.85
N HIS A 137 -20.11 -12.39 12.92
CA HIS A 137 -20.91 -11.17 12.99
C HIS A 137 -20.35 -10.01 12.13
N ASP A 138 -19.08 -10.06 11.73
CA ASP A 138 -18.44 -9.05 10.87
C ASP A 138 -18.66 -9.33 9.37
N ILE A 139 -19.05 -10.57 9.00
CA ILE A 139 -19.21 -10.99 7.60
C ILE A 139 -20.11 -10.05 6.79
N PRO A 140 -21.30 -9.63 7.28
CA PRO A 140 -22.15 -8.71 6.53
C PRO A 140 -21.49 -7.36 6.27
N LEU A 141 -20.83 -6.78 7.29
CA LEU A 141 -20.14 -5.50 7.18
C LEU A 141 -18.93 -5.63 6.23
N MET A 142 -18.13 -6.68 6.38
CA MET A 142 -16.98 -6.98 5.52
C MET A 142 -17.41 -7.03 4.04
N ARG A 143 -18.48 -7.75 3.72
CA ARG A 143 -19.00 -7.82 2.34
C ARG A 143 -19.42 -6.45 1.83
N THR A 144 -20.16 -5.69 2.62
CA THR A 144 -20.57 -4.32 2.27
C THR A 144 -19.37 -3.42 1.95
N ILE A 145 -18.30 -3.50 2.75
CA ILE A 145 -17.09 -2.72 2.56
C ILE A 145 -16.36 -3.14 1.28
N VAL A 146 -16.19 -4.43 1.04
CA VAL A 146 -15.47 -4.94 -0.14
C VAL A 146 -16.26 -4.67 -1.43
N ASP A 147 -17.59 -4.78 -1.40
CA ASP A 147 -18.46 -4.41 -2.52
C ASP A 147 -18.39 -2.92 -2.83
N ALA A 148 -18.40 -2.07 -1.79
CA ALA A 148 -18.28 -0.63 -1.94
C ALA A 148 -16.89 -0.23 -2.50
N ALA A 149 -15.81 -0.88 -2.06
CA ALA A 149 -14.47 -0.69 -2.59
C ALA A 149 -14.42 -1.01 -4.08
N LYS A 150 -14.98 -2.16 -4.48
CA LYS A 150 -15.08 -2.56 -5.89
C LYS A 150 -15.88 -1.55 -6.71
N ALA A 151 -17.04 -1.14 -6.22
CA ALA A 151 -17.92 -0.18 -6.90
C ALA A 151 -17.31 1.22 -7.00
N ALA A 152 -16.46 1.60 -6.05
CA ALA A 152 -15.75 2.88 -6.04
C ALA A 152 -14.52 2.90 -6.97
N GLY A 153 -14.02 1.75 -7.42
CA GLY A 153 -12.81 1.65 -8.23
C GLY A 153 -11.51 1.64 -7.42
N ILE A 154 -11.56 1.21 -6.15
CA ILE A 154 -10.37 1.00 -5.33
C ILE A 154 -9.46 -0.04 -5.98
N SER A 155 -8.15 0.25 -6.10
CA SER A 155 -7.20 -0.57 -6.83
C SER A 155 -7.07 -1.99 -6.23
N ALA A 156 -6.90 -2.09 -4.91
CA ALA A 156 -6.87 -3.39 -4.22
C ALA A 156 -7.31 -3.28 -2.75
N VAL A 157 -7.64 -4.44 -2.17
CA VAL A 157 -7.90 -4.58 -0.73
C VAL A 157 -6.70 -5.25 -0.07
N ILE A 158 -6.19 -4.68 1.02
CA ILE A 158 -5.15 -5.28 1.85
C ILE A 158 -5.82 -6.11 2.95
N ALA A 159 -5.66 -7.42 2.91
CA ALA A 159 -6.35 -8.36 3.77
C ALA A 159 -5.39 -9.29 4.53
N ALA A 160 -5.76 -9.64 5.77
CA ALA A 160 -5.09 -10.65 6.57
C ALA A 160 -5.95 -11.92 6.72
N ASP A 161 -7.27 -11.80 6.64
CA ASP A 161 -8.21 -12.89 6.87
C ASP A 161 -8.67 -13.56 5.57
N VAL A 162 -8.74 -14.90 5.59
CA VAL A 162 -9.13 -15.73 4.44
C VAL A 162 -10.56 -15.43 3.98
N ALA A 163 -11.48 -15.03 4.89
CA ALA A 163 -12.83 -14.66 4.51
C ALA A 163 -12.85 -13.44 3.58
N VAL A 164 -12.06 -12.41 3.88
CA VAL A 164 -11.90 -11.22 3.02
C VAL A 164 -11.32 -11.62 1.67
N MET A 165 -10.22 -12.39 1.68
CA MET A 165 -9.52 -12.82 0.45
C MET A 165 -10.44 -13.64 -0.45
N SER A 166 -11.18 -14.58 0.13
CA SER A 166 -12.11 -15.44 -0.61
C SER A 166 -13.23 -14.63 -1.24
N TYR A 167 -13.84 -13.72 -0.48
CA TYR A 167 -14.92 -12.89 -0.97
C TYR A 167 -14.47 -11.90 -2.04
N ALA A 168 -13.36 -11.19 -1.80
CA ALA A 168 -12.80 -10.26 -2.77
C ALA A 168 -12.48 -10.94 -4.10
N ARG A 169 -11.87 -12.14 -4.04
CA ARG A 169 -11.62 -12.97 -5.23
C ARG A 169 -12.92 -13.34 -5.96
N GLN A 170 -13.97 -13.71 -5.22
CA GLN A 170 -15.28 -14.10 -5.80
C GLN A 170 -15.87 -12.96 -6.62
N ILE A 171 -15.74 -11.71 -6.18
CA ILE A 171 -16.27 -10.54 -6.89
C ILE A 171 -15.26 -9.91 -7.86
N GLY A 172 -14.05 -10.49 -7.99
CA GLY A 172 -12.99 -9.99 -8.87
C GLY A 172 -12.31 -8.71 -8.37
N GLN A 173 -12.27 -8.46 -7.05
CA GLN A 173 -11.48 -7.40 -6.44
C GLN A 173 -10.05 -7.91 -6.21
N GLU A 174 -9.05 -7.10 -6.59
CA GLU A 174 -7.64 -7.39 -6.31
C GLU A 174 -7.36 -7.40 -4.82
N VAL A 175 -6.49 -8.33 -4.36
CA VAL A 175 -6.15 -8.52 -2.95
C VAL A 175 -4.65 -8.57 -2.75
N HIS A 176 -4.17 -7.77 -1.80
CA HIS A 176 -2.81 -7.83 -1.28
C HIS A 176 -2.82 -8.45 0.12
N LEU A 177 -1.83 -9.27 0.42
CA LEU A 177 -1.66 -9.84 1.76
C LEU A 177 -1.06 -8.81 2.72
N SER A 178 -1.63 -8.74 3.94
CA SER A 178 -1.11 -7.93 5.05
C SER A 178 -0.12 -8.73 5.88
#